data_afda5914edf17f35e27b742935239b1b
#
_entry.id   afda5914edf17f35e27b742935239b1b
#
_cell.length_a   1.000
_cell.length_b   1.000
_cell.length_c   1.000
_cell.angle_alpha   90.00
_cell.angle_beta   90.00
_cell.angle_gamma   90.00
#
_symmetry.space_group_name_H-M   'P 1'
#
loop_
_entity.id
_entity.type
_entity.pdbx_description
1 polymer ?
#
loop_
_entity_poly.entity_id
_entity_poly.type
_entity_poly.pdbx_seq_one_letter_code
_entity_poly.pdbx_strand_id
1 'polypeptide(L)'
;MKLTLDIENTVTKRNDKLHLDPFEPENTLVMVGMLDDLGHEDIVTFDHSEQQPTTEGRSIVQRKLDETSLLIMHNASHDLMWLWESGFTYEGEIFDTMLGEYVLQ
;
A
#
# COMPACT_ATOMS: atom_id res chain seq x y z
N MET A 1 2.12 17.39 2.08
CA MET A 1 3.21 16.59 1.47
C MET A 1 2.62 15.69 0.41
N LYS A 2 3.35 15.49 -0.67
CA LYS A 2 2.99 14.51 -1.70
C LYS A 2 3.78 13.23 -1.44
N LEU A 3 3.13 12.10 -1.57
CA LEU A 3 3.75 10.81 -1.31
C LEU A 3 3.46 9.85 -2.46
N THR A 4 4.52 9.30 -3.06
CA THR A 4 4.40 8.18 -3.99
C THR A 4 4.52 6.90 -3.19
N LEU A 5 3.55 6.02 -3.33
CA LEU A 5 3.48 4.78 -2.57
C LEU A 5 3.28 3.60 -3.49
N ASP A 6 4.01 2.52 -3.22
CA ASP A 6 3.92 1.27 -3.94
C ASP A 6 3.89 0.12 -2.93
N ILE A 7 3.12 -0.90 -3.26
CA ILE A 7 2.93 -2.07 -2.40
C ILE A 7 3.39 -3.31 -3.13
N GLU A 8 4.05 -4.20 -2.40
CA GLU A 8 4.30 -5.56 -2.83
C GLU A 8 3.60 -6.53 -1.89
N ASN A 9 2.94 -7.51 -2.47
CA ASN A 9 2.22 -8.56 -1.75
C ASN A 9 2.52 -9.91 -2.39
N THR A 10 2.27 -10.98 -1.64
CA THR A 10 2.33 -12.32 -2.19
C THR A 10 1.11 -12.56 -3.08
N VAL A 11 1.22 -13.55 -3.96
CA VAL A 11 0.11 -13.97 -4.83
C VAL A 11 -0.13 -15.46 -4.60
N THR A 12 -1.38 -15.89 -4.78
CA THR A 12 -1.77 -17.28 -4.67
C THR A 12 -2.34 -17.74 -6.00
N LYS A 13 -1.92 -18.93 -6.46
CA LYS A 13 -2.44 -19.53 -7.68
C LYS A 13 -3.42 -20.65 -7.33
N ARG A 14 -4.66 -20.51 -7.80
CA ARG A 14 -5.70 -21.55 -7.66
C ARG A 14 -6.45 -21.71 -8.96
N ASN A 15 -6.67 -22.95 -9.38
CA ASN A 15 -7.40 -23.25 -10.60
C ASN A 15 -6.85 -22.50 -11.82
N ASP A 16 -5.51 -22.40 -11.90
CA ASP A 16 -4.77 -21.69 -12.94
C ASP A 16 -5.00 -20.19 -12.99
N LYS A 17 -5.59 -19.61 -11.96
CA LYS A 17 -5.77 -18.16 -11.83
C LYS A 17 -4.89 -17.60 -10.72
N LEU A 18 -4.33 -16.42 -10.96
CA LEU A 18 -3.59 -15.68 -9.95
C LEU A 18 -4.57 -14.84 -9.12
N HIS A 19 -4.47 -14.95 -7.81
CA HIS A 19 -5.21 -14.15 -6.84
C HIS A 19 -4.25 -13.16 -6.20
N LEU A 20 -4.49 -11.88 -6.42
CA LEU A 20 -3.61 -10.78 -6.00
C LEU A 20 -4.18 -9.98 -4.84
N ASP A 21 -5.43 -10.23 -4.48
CA ASP A 21 -6.17 -9.42 -3.52
C ASP A 21 -5.89 -9.83 -2.06
N PRO A 22 -6.16 -8.93 -1.10
CA PRO A 22 -5.95 -9.21 0.33
C PRO A 22 -6.98 -10.16 0.95
N PHE A 23 -8.04 -10.49 0.22
CA PHE A 23 -9.08 -11.40 0.70
C PHE A 23 -8.69 -12.87 0.54
N GLU A 24 -7.66 -13.14 -0.28
CA GLU A 24 -7.11 -14.49 -0.34
C GLU A 24 -6.33 -14.77 0.94
N PRO A 25 -6.73 -15.77 1.76
CA PRO A 25 -6.13 -15.98 3.08
C PRO A 25 -4.63 -16.26 3.07
N GLU A 26 -4.11 -16.79 1.97
CA GLU A 26 -2.67 -17.09 1.84
C GLU A 26 -1.84 -15.90 1.40
N ASN A 27 -2.48 -14.80 0.97
CA ASN A 27 -1.76 -13.61 0.56
C ASN A 27 -1.42 -12.74 1.76
N THR A 28 -0.21 -12.19 1.73
CA THR A 28 0.27 -11.28 2.77
C THR A 28 0.93 -10.07 2.14
N LEU A 29 0.87 -8.95 2.86
CA LEU A 29 1.60 -7.75 2.51
C LEU A 29 3.08 -7.98 2.80
N VAL A 30 3.93 -7.71 1.82
CA VAL A 30 5.38 -7.94 1.93
C VAL A 30 6.14 -6.65 2.17
N MET A 31 5.80 -5.59 1.44
CA MET A 31 6.55 -4.35 1.50
C MET A 31 5.67 -3.16 1.12
N VAL A 32 5.93 -2.02 1.76
CA VAL A 32 5.40 -0.73 1.36
C VAL A 32 6.58 0.20 1.09
N GLY A 33 6.70 0.66 -0.14
CA GLY A 33 7.70 1.65 -0.53
C GLY A 33 7.06 3.03 -0.61
N MET A 34 7.73 4.03 -0.08
CA MET A 34 7.22 5.41 -0.01
C MET A 34 8.31 6.39 -0.38
N LEU A 35 7.99 7.35 -1.26
CA LEU A 35 8.90 8.42 -1.65
C LEU A 35 8.14 9.74 -1.53
N ASP A 36 8.65 10.65 -0.69
CA ASP A 36 8.02 11.96 -0.54
C ASP A 36 8.57 12.99 -1.55
N ASP A 37 7.96 14.16 -1.59
CA ASP A 37 8.32 15.22 -2.52
C ASP A 37 9.59 15.98 -2.11
N LEU A 38 10.19 15.62 -0.97
CA LEU A 38 11.50 16.12 -0.54
C LEU A 38 12.64 15.15 -0.87
N GLY A 39 12.30 13.99 -1.47
CA GLY A 39 13.28 12.98 -1.85
C GLY A 39 13.60 11.95 -0.77
N HIS A 40 12.87 11.94 0.32
CA HIS A 40 13.05 10.93 1.37
C HIS A 40 12.35 9.64 0.95
N GLU A 41 13.09 8.55 0.99
CA GLU A 41 12.60 7.21 0.68
C GLU A 41 12.53 6.38 1.94
N ASP A 42 11.38 5.77 2.18
CA ASP A 42 11.17 4.82 3.25
C ASP A 42 10.65 3.50 2.66
N ILE A 43 11.29 2.41 3.03
CA ILE A 43 10.85 1.07 2.66
C ILE A 43 10.55 0.31 3.94
N VAL A 44 9.29 -0.07 4.12
CA VAL A 44 8.86 -0.84 5.27
C VAL A 44 8.60 -2.26 4.81
N THR A 45 9.38 -3.20 5.35
CA THR A 45 9.26 -4.61 5.02
C THR A 45 8.47 -5.30 6.12
N PHE A 46 7.54 -6.15 5.72
CA PHE A 46 6.76 -6.96 6.63
C PHE A 46 7.20 -8.41 6.47
N ASP A 47 7.51 -9.05 7.59
CA ASP A 47 7.88 -10.47 7.57
C ASP A 47 6.61 -11.29 7.44
N HIS A 48 6.34 -11.75 6.22
CA HIS A 48 5.15 -12.53 5.95
C HIS A 48 5.17 -13.91 6.62
N SER A 49 6.32 -14.38 7.09
CA SER A 49 6.38 -15.61 7.87
C SER A 49 5.79 -15.42 9.28
N GLU A 50 5.83 -14.20 9.77
CA GLU A 50 5.25 -13.83 11.06
C GLU A 50 3.77 -13.48 10.97
N GLN A 51 3.23 -13.34 9.79
CA GLN A 51 1.83 -13.03 9.48
C GLN A 51 1.35 -11.65 9.92
N GLN A 52 2.14 -10.91 10.66
CA GLN A 52 1.75 -9.57 11.13
C GLN A 52 2.89 -8.59 10.93
N PRO A 53 2.60 -7.39 10.37
CA PRO A 53 3.58 -6.32 10.35
C PRO A 53 3.92 -5.92 11.79
N THR A 54 5.17 -5.50 12.00
CA THR A 54 5.56 -4.99 13.30
C THR A 54 4.78 -3.71 13.63
N THR A 55 4.58 -3.45 14.92
CA THR A 55 3.93 -2.21 15.37
C THR A 55 4.69 -0.99 14.87
N GLU A 56 6.02 -1.06 14.89
CA GLU A 56 6.87 0.03 14.39
C GLU A 56 6.67 0.26 12.90
N GLY A 57 6.66 -0.79 12.09
CA GLY A 57 6.43 -0.69 10.65
C GLY A 57 5.07 -0.08 10.33
N ARG A 58 4.03 -0.51 11.05
CA ARG A 58 2.69 0.07 10.90
C ARG A 58 2.67 1.54 11.23
N SER A 59 3.35 1.95 12.31
CA SER A 59 3.41 3.34 12.74
C SER A 59 4.10 4.22 11.72
N ILE A 60 5.17 3.73 11.08
CA ILE A 60 5.89 4.48 10.05
C ILE A 60 4.97 4.74 8.85
N VAL A 61 4.29 3.71 8.36
CA VAL A 61 3.39 3.84 7.20
C VAL A 61 2.23 4.77 7.54
N GLN A 62 1.57 4.58 8.67
CA GLN A 62 0.41 5.39 9.03
C GLN A 62 0.79 6.86 9.25
N ARG A 63 1.93 7.12 9.88
CA ARG A 63 2.40 8.50 10.08
C ARG A 63 2.66 9.21 8.76
N LYS A 64 3.28 8.51 7.79
CA LYS A 64 3.49 9.07 6.46
C LYS A 64 2.18 9.37 5.76
N LEU A 65 1.20 8.48 5.87
CA LEU A 65 -0.12 8.72 5.31
C LEU A 65 -0.81 9.93 5.97
N ASP A 66 -0.68 10.07 7.29
CA ASP A 66 -1.28 11.18 8.04
C ASP A 66 -0.70 12.54 7.62
N GLU A 67 0.57 12.58 7.22
CA GLU A 67 1.25 13.79 6.78
C GLU A 67 1.03 14.10 5.29
N THR A 68 0.32 13.25 4.57
CA THR A 68 0.20 13.31 3.11
C THR A 68 -1.11 13.99 2.71
N SER A 69 -1.02 14.95 1.80
CA SER A 69 -2.19 15.61 1.19
C SER A 69 -2.53 15.05 -0.18
N LEU A 70 -1.54 14.53 -0.89
CA LEU A 70 -1.73 13.87 -2.20
C LEU A 70 -0.95 12.57 -2.23
N LEU A 71 -1.66 11.48 -2.38
CA LEU A 71 -1.10 10.14 -2.50
C LEU A 71 -1.07 9.76 -3.98
N ILE A 72 0.11 9.39 -4.47
CA ILE A 72 0.33 9.04 -5.87
C ILE A 72 0.61 7.54 -5.93
N MET A 73 -0.19 6.84 -6.74
CA MET A 73 -0.10 5.39 -6.87
C MET A 73 -0.23 4.98 -8.33
N HIS A 74 0.39 3.88 -8.70
CA HIS A 74 0.19 3.25 -10.00
C HIS A 74 -0.74 2.04 -9.80
N ASN A 75 -1.94 2.09 -10.35
CA ASN A 75 -3.03 1.15 -10.10
C ASN A 75 -3.55 1.26 -8.65
N ALA A 76 -4.11 2.42 -8.33
CA ALA A 76 -4.54 2.75 -6.98
C ALA A 76 -5.58 1.78 -6.42
N SER A 77 -6.46 1.24 -7.25
CA SER A 77 -7.50 0.32 -6.78
C SER A 77 -6.92 -0.92 -6.10
N HIS A 78 -5.80 -1.45 -6.61
CA HIS A 78 -5.12 -2.59 -6.01
C HIS A 78 -4.46 -2.22 -4.68
N ASP A 79 -3.67 -1.14 -4.69
CA ASP A 79 -2.90 -0.73 -3.51
C ASP A 79 -3.80 -0.24 -2.37
N LEU A 80 -4.89 0.47 -2.70
CA LEU A 80 -5.85 0.92 -1.69
C LEU A 80 -6.55 -0.25 -1.00
N MET A 81 -6.90 -1.29 -1.75
CA MET A 81 -7.51 -2.48 -1.19
C MET A 81 -6.58 -3.11 -0.13
N TRP A 82 -5.29 -3.21 -0.45
CA TRP A 82 -4.30 -3.73 0.49
C TRP A 82 -4.12 -2.83 1.72
N LEU A 83 -4.08 -1.50 1.51
CA LEU A 83 -3.97 -0.57 2.62
C LEU A 83 -5.16 -0.66 3.58
N TRP A 84 -6.39 -0.67 3.04
CA TRP A 84 -7.59 -0.73 3.86
C TRP A 84 -7.71 -2.05 4.61
N GLU A 85 -7.46 -3.16 3.95
CA GLU A 85 -7.54 -4.47 4.58
C GLU A 85 -6.41 -4.71 5.59
N SER A 86 -5.31 -4.00 5.45
CA SER A 86 -4.21 -4.05 6.42
C SER A 86 -4.43 -3.12 7.61
N GLY A 87 -5.52 -2.35 7.61
CA GLY A 87 -5.89 -1.49 8.72
C GLY A 87 -5.35 -0.06 8.65
N PHE A 88 -4.78 0.34 7.52
CA PHE A 88 -4.34 1.73 7.33
C PHE A 88 -5.50 2.61 6.91
N THR A 89 -5.42 3.91 7.24
CA THR A 89 -6.41 4.91 6.85
C THR A 89 -5.75 6.09 6.15
N TYR A 90 -6.47 6.67 5.20
CA TYR A 90 -6.02 7.87 4.50
C TYR A 90 -7.23 8.66 4.02
N GLU A 91 -7.23 9.97 4.24
CA GLU A 91 -8.37 10.85 3.92
C GLU A 91 -8.05 11.92 2.88
N GLY A 92 -6.82 11.99 2.38
CA GLY A 92 -6.42 13.00 1.41
C GLY A 92 -6.81 12.64 -0.03
N GLU A 93 -6.24 13.38 -0.98
CA GLU A 93 -6.44 13.15 -2.40
C GLU A 93 -5.56 12.00 -2.89
N ILE A 94 -6.03 11.30 -3.90
CA ILE A 94 -5.33 10.18 -4.53
C ILE A 94 -5.28 10.40 -6.04
N PHE A 95 -4.10 10.29 -6.62
CA PHE A 95 -3.91 10.33 -8.07
C PHE A 95 -3.37 8.97 -8.54
N ASP A 96 -4.05 8.38 -9.53
CA ASP A 96 -3.65 7.11 -10.13
C ASP A 96 -2.92 7.36 -11.44
N THR A 97 -1.62 7.07 -11.46
CA THR A 97 -0.79 7.31 -12.65
C THR A 97 -1.12 6.35 -13.79
N MET A 98 -1.65 5.16 -13.49
CA MET A 98 -2.07 4.22 -14.52
C MET A 98 -3.29 4.75 -15.28
N LEU A 99 -4.24 5.36 -14.57
CA LEU A 99 -5.45 5.94 -15.17
C LEU A 99 -5.26 7.39 -15.60
N GLY A 100 -4.25 8.06 -15.06
CA GLY A 100 -3.99 9.48 -15.33
C GLY A 100 -5.06 10.40 -14.75
N GLU A 101 -5.67 10.01 -13.62
CA GLU A 101 -6.76 10.79 -13.02
C GLU A 101 -6.80 10.64 -11.49
N TYR A 102 -7.52 11.59 -10.86
CA TYR A 102 -7.79 11.50 -9.42
C TYR A 102 -8.82 10.40 -9.15
N VAL A 103 -8.64 9.74 -8.02
CA VAL A 103 -9.52 8.66 -7.57
C VAL A 103 -10.48 9.23 -6.53
N LEU A 104 -11.76 8.97 -6.72
CA LEU A 104 -12.78 9.31 -5.73
C LEU A 104 -12.81 8.26 -4.63
N GLN A 105 -12.84 8.74 -3.41
CA GLN A 105 -12.94 7.88 -2.23
C GLN A 105 -14.36 7.77 -1.73
#